data_a8b87120622063bedb51ca8cf02865d8
#
_entry.id   a8b87120622063bedb51ca8cf02865d8
#
_cell.length_a   1.000
_cell.length_b   1.000
_cell.length_c   1.000
_cell.angle_alpha   90.00
_cell.angle_beta   90.00
_cell.angle_gamma   90.00
#
_symmetry.space_group_name_H-M   'P 1'
#
loop_
_entity.id
_entity.type
_entity.pdbx_description
1 polymer ?
#
loop_
_entity_poly.entity_id
_entity_poly.type
_entity_poly.pdbx_seq_one_letter_code
_entity_poly.pdbx_strand_id
1 'polypeptide(L)'
;MNKDISNLQLYTLSVGLAEHNADWNWKNVRSPFARLYYVVNGKAIIETAYGSMPLRPRHLYFIPPYMTHNYVCDSIFTHYYIHIHEQSFDGMILEEIERPIEVKVSETEKWLCQRVRDIKPHMKLTHPNPVTDDNQATYMQNLQHNLERSYPDKVESRGILYLLMSHIIRCVKPREMSSDTRVKSIINYIKTHIYEEITIEQLAKEACLSKDHFIRCFRQAMHETPMVYVTKRKIE
;
A
#
# COMPACT_ATOMS: atom_id res chain seq x y z
N MET A 1 9.74 7.16 -15.23
CA MET A 1 8.87 7.76 -14.21
C MET A 1 9.58 9.00 -13.69
N ASN A 2 9.16 10.18 -14.10
CA ASN A 2 9.81 11.43 -13.67
C ASN A 2 8.93 12.07 -12.59
N LYS A 3 8.84 11.41 -11.41
CA LYS A 3 8.13 11.95 -10.24
C LYS A 3 9.13 12.60 -9.31
N ASP A 4 8.78 13.75 -8.78
CA ASP A 4 9.61 14.46 -7.82
C ASP A 4 9.55 13.73 -6.47
N ILE A 5 10.70 13.29 -5.98
CA ILE A 5 10.83 12.62 -4.68
C ILE A 5 10.43 13.53 -3.52
N SER A 6 10.48 14.85 -3.72
CA SER A 6 10.07 15.81 -2.69
C SER A 6 8.60 15.69 -2.30
N ASN A 7 7.77 15.17 -3.22
CA ASN A 7 6.34 14.95 -3.01
C ASN A 7 6.02 13.58 -2.39
N LEU A 8 6.98 12.66 -2.34
CA LEU A 8 6.79 11.34 -1.74
C LEU A 8 6.89 11.42 -0.21
N GLN A 9 5.78 11.22 0.48
CA GLN A 9 5.76 11.15 1.94
C GLN A 9 5.26 9.79 2.41
N LEU A 10 6.14 9.01 3.02
CA LEU A 10 5.84 7.68 3.54
C LEU A 10 5.73 7.70 5.08
N TYR A 11 4.70 7.06 5.58
CA TYR A 11 4.43 6.89 7.01
C TYR A 11 4.29 5.42 7.36
N THR A 12 4.89 5.00 8.46
CA THR A 12 4.65 3.68 9.04
C THR A 12 3.37 3.74 9.86
N LEU A 13 2.36 2.96 9.50
CA LEU A 13 1.14 2.82 10.29
C LEU A 13 1.33 1.83 11.42
N SER A 14 1.90 0.67 11.13
CA SER A 14 2.22 -0.36 12.10
C SER A 14 3.48 -1.11 11.69
N VAL A 15 4.20 -1.62 12.66
CA VAL A 15 5.43 -2.39 12.45
C VAL A 15 5.63 -3.40 13.57
N GLY A 16 6.09 -4.60 13.23
CA GLY A 16 6.40 -5.62 14.21
C GLY A 16 7.10 -6.83 13.62
N LEU A 17 7.42 -7.75 14.50
CA LEU A 17 7.82 -9.12 14.18
C LEU A 17 6.64 -10.01 14.52
N ALA A 18 6.13 -10.75 13.55
CA ALA A 18 5.07 -11.72 13.72
C ALA A 18 5.63 -13.13 13.63
N GLU A 19 5.18 -13.98 14.52
CA GLU A 19 5.52 -15.40 14.60
C GLU A 19 4.22 -16.19 14.51
N HIS A 20 4.11 -17.08 13.54
CA HIS A 20 2.93 -17.87 13.25
C HIS A 20 3.25 -19.36 13.31
N ASN A 21 2.24 -20.14 13.71
CA ASN A 21 2.29 -21.58 13.72
C ASN A 21 0.99 -22.13 13.12
N ALA A 22 0.92 -22.16 11.78
CA ALA A 22 -0.24 -22.58 11.00
C ALA A 22 -1.53 -21.77 11.28
N ASP A 23 -1.43 -20.55 11.81
CA ASP A 23 -2.54 -19.71 12.27
C ASP A 23 -2.76 -18.44 11.43
N TRP A 24 -1.92 -18.20 10.44
CA TRP A 24 -2.02 -17.02 9.60
C TRP A 24 -2.82 -17.30 8.31
N ASN A 25 -4.12 -17.52 8.49
CA ASN A 25 -5.03 -17.93 7.43
C ASN A 25 -6.22 -16.97 7.35
N TRP A 26 -6.12 -15.96 6.48
CA TRP A 26 -7.15 -14.92 6.31
C TRP A 26 -7.56 -14.83 4.85
N LYS A 27 -8.86 -14.62 4.61
CA LYS A 27 -9.43 -14.49 3.26
C LYS A 27 -9.94 -13.08 3.02
N ASN A 28 -9.86 -12.65 1.75
CA ASN A 28 -10.40 -11.38 1.28
C ASN A 28 -9.85 -10.16 2.04
N VAL A 29 -8.58 -10.24 2.45
CA VAL A 29 -7.90 -9.11 3.09
C VAL A 29 -7.75 -7.99 2.09
N ARG A 30 -8.12 -6.77 2.49
CA ARG A 30 -8.00 -5.56 1.67
C ARG A 30 -7.86 -4.36 2.58
N SER A 31 -6.81 -3.57 2.37
CA SER A 31 -6.46 -2.44 3.24
C SER A 31 -6.17 -1.19 2.42
N PRO A 32 -6.42 0.01 2.94
CA PRO A 32 -6.13 1.28 2.25
C PRO A 32 -4.65 1.66 2.27
N PHE A 33 -3.79 0.80 2.75
CA PHE A 33 -2.35 1.00 2.89
C PHE A 33 -1.58 -0.17 2.28
N ALA A 34 -0.31 0.08 1.97
CA ALA A 34 0.59 -0.94 1.48
C ALA A 34 1.16 -1.79 2.62
N ARG A 35 1.48 -3.04 2.31
CA ARG A 35 2.14 -3.96 3.23
C ARG A 35 3.51 -4.34 2.71
N LEU A 36 4.51 -4.22 3.56
CA LEU A 36 5.87 -4.66 3.29
C LEU A 36 6.25 -5.74 4.30
N TYR A 37 6.66 -6.90 3.80
CA TYR A 37 7.12 -8.02 4.63
C TYR A 37 8.57 -8.36 4.33
N TYR A 38 9.35 -8.59 5.38
CA TYR A 38 10.63 -9.28 5.28
C TYR A 38 10.52 -10.63 5.97
N VAL A 39 10.73 -11.71 5.22
CA VAL A 39 10.61 -13.06 5.77
C VAL A 39 11.92 -13.46 6.44
N VAL A 40 11.81 -13.81 7.72
CA VAL A 40 12.95 -14.26 8.56
C VAL A 40 13.13 -15.76 8.44
N ASN A 41 12.03 -16.52 8.60
CA ASN A 41 12.07 -17.98 8.62
C ASN A 41 10.70 -18.56 8.23
N GLY A 42 10.71 -19.84 7.81
CA GLY A 42 9.51 -20.59 7.49
C GLY A 42 8.96 -20.29 6.09
N LYS A 43 7.69 -20.60 5.88
CA LYS A 43 6.99 -20.43 4.61
C LYS A 43 5.52 -20.07 4.83
N ALA A 44 4.98 -19.27 3.93
CA ALA A 44 3.56 -18.98 3.79
C ALA A 44 3.27 -18.64 2.33
N ILE A 45 2.03 -18.42 1.98
CA ILE A 45 1.61 -18.07 0.62
C ILE A 45 0.68 -16.85 0.70
N ILE A 46 0.85 -15.94 -0.24
CA ILE A 46 -0.13 -14.91 -0.55
C ILE A 46 -0.82 -15.29 -1.86
N GLU A 47 -2.14 -15.41 -1.83
CA GLU A 47 -2.95 -15.67 -3.02
C GLU A 47 -3.63 -14.37 -3.45
N THR A 48 -3.56 -14.07 -4.74
CA THR A 48 -4.17 -12.89 -5.36
C THR A 48 -4.85 -13.26 -6.67
N ALA A 49 -5.54 -12.32 -7.28
CA ALA A 49 -6.06 -12.49 -8.65
C ALA A 49 -4.95 -12.71 -9.70
N TYR A 50 -3.69 -12.38 -9.36
CA TYR A 50 -2.52 -12.58 -10.23
C TYR A 50 -1.82 -13.93 -10.02
N GLY A 51 -2.31 -14.75 -9.11
CA GLY A 51 -1.75 -16.06 -8.75
C GLY A 51 -1.24 -16.13 -7.32
N SER A 52 -0.59 -17.23 -7.00
CA SER A 52 -0.03 -17.53 -5.68
C SER A 52 1.45 -17.11 -5.61
N MET A 53 1.80 -16.37 -4.56
CA MET A 53 3.15 -15.91 -4.28
C MET A 53 3.68 -16.56 -3.01
N PRO A 54 4.61 -17.53 -3.10
CA PRO A 54 5.22 -18.15 -1.92
C PRO A 54 6.16 -17.16 -1.23
N LEU A 55 6.02 -17.05 0.09
CA LEU A 55 6.87 -16.22 0.94
C LEU A 55 8.08 -17.03 1.42
N ARG A 56 9.28 -16.54 1.17
CA ARG A 56 10.56 -17.22 1.43
C ARG A 56 11.50 -16.36 2.24
N PRO A 57 12.37 -16.94 3.09
CA PRO A 57 13.39 -16.20 3.81
C PRO A 57 14.30 -15.35 2.92
N ARG A 58 14.76 -14.23 3.45
CA ARG A 58 15.64 -13.26 2.77
C ARG A 58 15.03 -12.61 1.53
N HIS A 59 13.70 -12.40 1.56
CA HIS A 59 12.99 -11.65 0.54
C HIS A 59 12.12 -10.57 1.18
N LEU A 60 12.01 -9.45 0.49
CA LEU A 60 10.98 -8.45 0.71
C LEU A 60 9.78 -8.75 -0.19
N TYR A 61 8.61 -8.59 0.37
CA TYR A 61 7.33 -8.73 -0.33
C TYR A 61 6.54 -7.45 -0.14
N PHE A 62 6.09 -6.89 -1.23
CA PHE A 62 5.25 -5.70 -1.23
C PHE A 62 3.86 -6.03 -1.77
N ILE A 63 2.84 -5.68 -1.00
CA ILE A 63 1.44 -5.78 -1.40
C ILE A 63 0.90 -4.36 -1.49
N PRO A 64 0.44 -3.93 -2.69
CA PRO A 64 -0.07 -2.58 -2.88
C PRO A 64 -1.36 -2.32 -2.10
N PRO A 65 -1.68 -1.03 -1.84
CA PRO A 65 -2.96 -0.65 -1.25
C PRO A 65 -4.14 -1.19 -2.07
N TYR A 66 -5.26 -1.44 -1.40
CA TYR A 66 -6.52 -1.90 -1.99
C TYR A 66 -6.48 -3.23 -2.75
N MET A 67 -5.37 -3.96 -2.73
CA MET A 67 -5.28 -5.28 -3.35
C MET A 67 -5.94 -6.33 -2.47
N THR A 68 -6.98 -6.99 -3.00
CA THR A 68 -7.59 -8.14 -2.33
C THR A 68 -6.69 -9.36 -2.43
N HIS A 69 -6.41 -9.99 -1.29
CA HIS A 69 -5.55 -11.16 -1.20
C HIS A 69 -5.95 -12.07 -0.04
N ASN A 70 -5.45 -13.32 -0.07
CA ASN A 70 -5.56 -14.28 1.02
C ASN A 70 -4.19 -14.61 1.56
N TYR A 71 -4.13 -14.96 2.83
CA TYR A 71 -2.96 -15.57 3.47
C TYR A 71 -3.21 -17.05 3.71
N VAL A 72 -2.20 -17.86 3.43
CA VAL A 72 -2.20 -19.30 3.69
C VAL A 72 -0.90 -19.68 4.38
N CYS A 73 -1.01 -20.19 5.60
CA CYS A 73 0.13 -20.60 6.42
C CYS A 73 -0.21 -21.91 7.12
N ASP A 74 0.48 -22.98 6.75
CA ASP A 74 0.28 -24.35 7.27
C ASP A 74 1.38 -24.83 8.22
N SER A 75 2.31 -23.92 8.55
CA SER A 75 3.53 -24.25 9.30
C SER A 75 4.09 -23.03 10.03
N ILE A 76 5.29 -23.19 10.60
CA ILE A 76 5.99 -22.07 11.24
C ILE A 76 6.35 -21.02 10.16
N PHE A 77 6.05 -19.76 10.49
CA PHE A 77 6.36 -18.61 9.64
C PHE A 77 6.66 -17.38 10.48
N THR A 78 7.83 -16.80 10.27
CA THR A 78 8.28 -15.60 11.00
C THR A 78 8.65 -14.50 10.03
N HIS A 79 8.06 -13.32 10.18
CA HIS A 79 8.34 -12.19 9.32
C HIS A 79 8.23 -10.84 10.05
N TYR A 80 9.04 -9.87 9.61
CA TYR A 80 8.76 -8.47 9.91
C TYR A 80 7.64 -7.98 8.99
N TYR A 81 6.71 -7.20 9.55
CA TYR A 81 5.70 -6.49 8.80
C TYR A 81 5.84 -4.98 9.02
N ILE A 82 5.62 -4.22 7.96
CA ILE A 82 5.53 -2.76 7.98
C ILE A 82 4.31 -2.39 7.13
N HIS A 83 3.33 -1.75 7.74
CA HIS A 83 2.21 -1.16 7.02
C HIS A 83 2.55 0.29 6.69
N ILE A 84 2.41 0.66 5.42
CA ILE A 84 2.91 1.92 4.87
C ILE A 84 1.74 2.71 4.29
N HIS A 85 1.57 3.93 4.78
CA HIS A 85 0.72 4.94 4.16
C HIS A 85 1.57 5.89 3.33
N GLU A 86 1.09 6.22 2.14
CA GLU A 86 1.66 7.26 1.30
C GLU A 86 0.74 8.47 1.29
N GLN A 87 1.29 9.63 1.65
CA GLN A 87 0.67 10.91 1.41
C GLN A 87 1.41 11.61 0.29
N SER A 88 0.76 11.89 -0.82
CA SER A 88 1.36 12.54 -1.97
C SER A 88 0.40 13.52 -2.60
N PHE A 89 0.93 14.66 -3.07
CA PHE A 89 0.14 15.68 -3.77
C PHE A 89 -0.07 15.34 -5.26
N ASP A 90 0.85 14.58 -5.87
CA ASP A 90 0.88 14.34 -7.34
C ASP A 90 0.46 12.92 -7.76
N GLY A 91 -0.22 12.21 -6.89
CA GLY A 91 -0.60 10.81 -7.11
C GLY A 91 0.27 9.83 -6.33
N MET A 92 -0.36 8.78 -5.80
CA MET A 92 0.28 7.80 -4.96
C MET A 92 1.10 6.82 -5.81
N ILE A 93 2.42 6.76 -5.58
CA ILE A 93 3.32 5.82 -6.26
C ILE A 93 2.95 4.38 -5.89
N LEU A 94 2.58 4.14 -4.63
CA LEU A 94 2.27 2.80 -4.14
C LEU A 94 1.00 2.23 -4.79
N GLU A 95 0.04 3.07 -5.17
CA GLU A 95 -1.18 2.65 -5.87
C GLU A 95 -0.95 2.37 -7.35
N GLU A 96 0.10 2.92 -7.96
CA GLU A 96 0.47 2.61 -9.35
C GLU A 96 1.10 1.22 -9.47
N ILE A 97 1.44 0.59 -8.36
CA ILE A 97 1.94 -0.79 -8.31
C ILE A 97 0.73 -1.72 -8.34
N GLU A 98 0.44 -2.30 -9.49
CA GLU A 98 -0.76 -3.12 -9.71
C GLU A 98 -0.64 -4.55 -9.20
N ARG A 99 0.59 -5.03 -8.97
CA ARG A 99 0.86 -6.43 -8.62
C ARG A 99 1.74 -6.52 -7.38
N PRO A 100 1.62 -7.61 -6.61
CA PRO A 100 2.57 -7.86 -5.55
C PRO A 100 3.99 -7.99 -6.13
N ILE A 101 4.97 -7.53 -5.38
CA ILE A 101 6.38 -7.56 -5.79
C ILE A 101 7.17 -8.40 -4.79
N GLU A 102 7.98 -9.32 -5.30
CA GLU A 102 8.97 -10.09 -4.55
C GLU A 102 10.37 -9.61 -4.93
N VAL A 103 11.20 -9.32 -3.93
CA VAL A 103 12.59 -8.91 -4.13
C VAL A 103 13.50 -9.72 -3.21
N LYS A 104 14.47 -10.40 -3.79
CA LYS A 104 15.55 -11.03 -3.01
C LYS A 104 16.47 -9.94 -2.46
N VAL A 105 16.74 -9.99 -1.16
CA VAL A 105 17.51 -8.96 -0.45
C VAL A 105 18.56 -9.59 0.48
N SER A 106 19.37 -8.73 1.09
CA SER A 106 20.43 -9.12 2.03
C SER A 106 19.95 -9.09 3.49
N GLU A 107 20.86 -9.34 4.43
CA GLU A 107 20.59 -9.15 5.85
C GLU A 107 20.45 -7.66 6.23
N THR A 108 20.94 -6.75 5.40
CA THR A 108 20.80 -5.30 5.64
C THR A 108 19.34 -4.88 5.74
N GLU A 109 18.47 -5.41 4.87
CA GLU A 109 17.04 -5.09 4.88
C GLU A 109 16.35 -5.64 6.13
N LYS A 110 16.82 -6.76 6.67
CA LYS A 110 16.38 -7.27 7.97
C LYS A 110 16.69 -6.28 9.08
N TRP A 111 17.92 -5.77 9.12
CA TRP A 111 18.33 -4.77 10.10
C TRP A 111 17.52 -3.47 9.97
N LEU A 112 17.21 -3.04 8.76
CA LEU A 112 16.35 -1.89 8.52
C LEU A 112 14.93 -2.12 9.06
N CYS A 113 14.33 -3.28 8.81
CA CYS A 113 13.01 -3.65 9.36
C CYS A 113 13.02 -3.71 10.89
N GLN A 114 14.07 -4.32 11.47
CA GLN A 114 14.26 -4.35 12.91
C GLN A 114 14.40 -2.94 13.47
N ARG A 115 15.19 -2.08 12.85
CA ARG A 115 15.41 -0.71 13.32
C ARG A 115 14.11 0.11 13.30
N VAL A 116 13.28 0.02 12.27
CA VAL A 116 11.96 0.69 12.25
C VAL A 116 11.10 0.21 13.41
N ARG A 117 11.09 -1.10 13.71
CA ARG A 117 10.37 -1.66 14.86
C ARG A 117 10.88 -1.07 16.17
N ASP A 118 12.20 -0.98 16.34
CA ASP A 118 12.83 -0.53 17.60
C ASP A 118 12.61 0.97 17.85
N ILE A 119 12.56 1.78 16.78
CA ILE A 119 12.14 3.21 16.85
C ILE A 119 10.66 3.32 17.24
N LYS A 120 9.85 2.29 16.94
CA LYS A 120 8.39 2.33 17.02
C LYS A 120 7.76 1.18 17.83
N PRO A 121 8.18 0.94 19.06
CA PRO A 121 7.73 -0.24 19.84
C PRO A 121 6.22 -0.26 20.11
N HIS A 122 5.57 0.92 20.15
CA HIS A 122 4.12 1.06 20.41
C HIS A 122 3.24 0.90 19.16
N MET A 123 3.83 0.71 17.97
CA MET A 123 3.08 0.54 16.71
C MET A 123 2.91 -0.92 16.30
N LYS A 124 3.12 -1.84 17.22
CA LYS A 124 2.83 -3.25 17.02
C LYS A 124 1.31 -3.46 16.95
N LEU A 125 0.87 -4.30 16.02
CA LEU A 125 -0.52 -4.75 15.98
C LEU A 125 -0.88 -5.46 17.29
N THR A 126 -2.01 -5.10 17.87
CA THR A 126 -2.50 -5.72 19.11
C THR A 126 -3.13 -7.08 18.84
N HIS A 127 -3.70 -7.25 17.66
CA HIS A 127 -4.31 -8.49 17.21
C HIS A 127 -3.87 -8.78 15.76
N PRO A 128 -3.58 -10.04 15.40
CA PRO A 128 -3.14 -10.37 14.05
C PRO A 128 -4.30 -10.43 13.01
N ASN A 129 -5.51 -10.06 13.40
CA ASN A 129 -6.69 -10.12 12.55
C ASN A 129 -6.81 -8.87 11.66
N PRO A 130 -6.62 -8.98 10.34
CA PRO A 130 -6.72 -7.85 9.43
C PRO A 130 -8.10 -7.16 9.46
N VAL A 131 -9.18 -7.88 9.77
CA VAL A 131 -10.53 -7.30 9.84
C VAL A 131 -10.65 -6.29 10.97
N THR A 132 -9.96 -6.51 12.08
CA THR A 132 -9.97 -5.60 13.24
C THR A 132 -8.91 -4.52 13.14
N ASP A 133 -7.76 -4.82 12.56
CA ASP A 133 -6.62 -3.89 12.52
C ASP A 133 -6.64 -2.97 11.29
N ASP A 134 -7.32 -3.37 10.21
CA ASP A 134 -7.42 -2.60 8.97
C ASP A 134 -8.65 -1.65 8.95
N ASN A 135 -9.33 -1.47 10.08
CA ASN A 135 -10.46 -0.55 10.16
C ASN A 135 -10.01 0.91 10.21
N GLN A 136 -10.92 1.81 9.84
CA GLN A 136 -10.64 3.24 9.73
C GLN A 136 -10.20 3.88 11.06
N ALA A 137 -10.77 3.45 12.19
CA ALA A 137 -10.43 4.02 13.50
C ALA A 137 -8.97 3.73 13.86
N THR A 138 -8.53 2.48 13.72
CA THR A 138 -7.12 2.07 13.95
C THR A 138 -6.18 2.78 12.97
N TYR A 139 -6.58 2.90 11.71
CA TYR A 139 -5.81 3.61 10.69
C TYR A 139 -5.58 5.09 11.07
N MET A 140 -6.65 5.81 11.43
CA MET A 140 -6.56 7.22 11.84
C MET A 140 -5.75 7.40 13.13
N GLN A 141 -5.90 6.51 14.11
CA GLN A 141 -5.11 6.52 15.34
C GLN A 141 -3.62 6.35 15.04
N ASN A 142 -3.25 5.42 14.15
CA ASN A 142 -1.86 5.19 13.76
C ASN A 142 -1.27 6.39 13.00
N LEU A 143 -2.04 7.07 12.17
CA LEU A 143 -1.62 8.33 11.55
C LEU A 143 -1.36 9.41 12.60
N GLN A 144 -2.29 9.58 13.56
CA GLN A 144 -2.13 10.54 14.65
C GLN A 144 -0.86 10.27 15.47
N HIS A 145 -0.59 9.03 15.83
CA HIS A 145 0.64 8.64 16.52
C HIS A 145 1.91 9.01 15.73
N ASN A 146 1.87 8.99 14.40
CA ASN A 146 3.00 9.47 13.59
C ASN A 146 3.21 10.98 13.70
N LEU A 147 2.14 11.77 13.85
CA LEU A 147 2.23 13.23 13.98
C LEU A 147 2.85 13.65 15.33
N GLU A 148 2.63 12.87 16.39
CA GLU A 148 3.06 13.16 17.75
C GLU A 148 4.54 12.79 18.03
N ARG A 149 5.23 12.18 17.06
CA ARG A 149 6.60 11.70 17.23
C ARG A 149 7.65 12.79 17.27
N SER A 150 8.80 12.46 17.86
CA SER A 150 9.99 13.30 17.80
C SER A 150 10.44 13.50 16.35
N TYR A 151 11.00 14.67 16.06
CA TYR A 151 11.50 14.96 14.71
C TYR A 151 12.60 13.98 14.25
N PRO A 152 13.60 13.61 15.09
CA PRO A 152 14.59 12.61 14.73
C PRO A 152 13.98 11.26 14.34
N ASP A 153 13.00 10.77 15.12
CA ASP A 153 12.34 9.48 14.83
C ASP A 153 11.57 9.52 13.50
N LYS A 154 10.95 10.66 13.18
CA LYS A 154 10.29 10.87 11.87
C LYS A 154 11.29 10.80 10.73
N VAL A 155 12.44 11.49 10.86
CA VAL A 155 13.49 11.51 9.84
C VAL A 155 14.06 10.12 9.64
N GLU A 156 14.46 9.44 10.72
CA GLU A 156 15.08 8.12 10.66
C GLU A 156 14.12 7.09 10.05
N SER A 157 12.89 6.99 10.56
CA SER A 157 11.92 6.01 10.05
C SER A 157 11.55 6.26 8.59
N ARG A 158 11.44 7.52 8.17
CA ARG A 158 11.16 7.87 6.77
C ARG A 158 12.35 7.52 5.86
N GLY A 159 13.57 7.81 6.30
CA GLY A 159 14.79 7.41 5.58
C GLY A 159 14.89 5.90 5.36
N ILE A 160 14.57 5.11 6.39
CA ILE A 160 14.54 3.65 6.28
C ILE A 160 13.45 3.19 5.32
N LEU A 161 12.24 3.77 5.39
CA LEU A 161 11.18 3.44 4.43
C LEU A 161 11.59 3.74 2.98
N TYR A 162 12.27 4.84 2.72
CA TYR A 162 12.77 5.16 1.38
C TYR A 162 13.80 4.13 0.89
N LEU A 163 14.72 3.69 1.76
CA LEU A 163 15.67 2.64 1.43
C LEU A 163 14.97 1.32 1.08
N LEU A 164 14.05 0.85 1.92
CA LEU A 164 13.29 -0.37 1.68
C LEU A 164 12.45 -0.27 0.41
N MET A 165 11.75 0.83 0.22
CA MET A 165 10.90 1.04 -0.96
C MET A 165 11.70 1.22 -2.25
N SER A 166 12.96 1.67 -2.18
CA SER A 166 13.82 1.75 -3.36
C SER A 166 14.02 0.41 -4.05
N HIS A 167 14.09 -0.70 -3.29
CA HIS A 167 14.17 -2.05 -3.84
C HIS A 167 12.88 -2.41 -4.60
N ILE A 168 11.73 -2.08 -4.03
CA ILE A 168 10.44 -2.34 -4.65
C ILE A 168 10.27 -1.53 -5.93
N ILE A 169 10.54 -0.23 -5.87
CA ILE A 169 10.38 0.70 -7.01
C ILE A 169 11.28 0.31 -8.19
N ARG A 170 12.49 -0.20 -7.93
CA ARG A 170 13.39 -0.72 -9.00
C ARG A 170 12.79 -1.90 -9.77
N CYS A 171 11.91 -2.68 -9.13
CA CYS A 171 11.24 -3.82 -9.75
C CYS A 171 9.95 -3.44 -10.48
N VAL A 172 9.47 -2.21 -10.28
CA VAL A 172 8.30 -1.69 -11.00
C VAL A 172 8.69 -1.45 -12.45
N LYS A 173 8.17 -2.27 -13.34
CA LYS A 173 8.32 -1.99 -14.77
C LYS A 173 7.62 -0.68 -15.09
N PRO A 174 8.25 0.21 -15.88
CA PRO A 174 7.52 1.36 -16.40
C PRO A 174 6.25 0.83 -17.05
N ARG A 175 5.09 1.33 -16.60
CA ARG A 175 3.82 0.99 -17.23
C ARG A 175 3.99 1.33 -18.71
N GLU A 176 3.83 0.36 -19.60
CA GLU A 176 3.61 0.69 -21.00
C GLU A 176 2.46 1.67 -21.01
N MET A 177 2.70 2.88 -21.53
CA MET A 177 1.81 4.03 -21.38
C MET A 177 0.52 3.84 -22.20
N SER A 178 -0.32 2.91 -21.76
CA SER A 178 -1.71 2.82 -22.18
C SER A 178 -2.68 3.51 -21.19
N SER A 179 -2.17 4.10 -20.11
CA SER A 179 -3.04 4.90 -19.26
C SER A 179 -3.36 6.18 -20.00
N ASP A 180 -4.58 6.22 -20.50
CA ASP A 180 -5.18 7.42 -21.06
C ASP A 180 -4.86 8.61 -20.12
N THR A 181 -4.07 9.56 -20.61
CA THR A 181 -3.67 10.77 -19.86
C THR A 181 -4.86 11.47 -19.23
N ARG A 182 -6.06 11.28 -19.82
CA ARG A 182 -7.36 11.74 -19.34
C ARG A 182 -7.75 11.11 -18.00
N VAL A 183 -7.50 9.81 -17.80
CA VAL A 183 -7.81 9.16 -16.50
C VAL A 183 -6.92 9.72 -15.39
N LYS A 184 -5.66 10.03 -15.70
CA LYS A 184 -4.75 10.67 -14.72
C LYS A 184 -5.23 12.07 -14.34
N SER A 185 -5.65 12.89 -15.32
CA SER A 185 -6.19 14.21 -15.03
C SER A 185 -7.45 14.14 -14.17
N ILE A 186 -8.31 13.15 -14.41
CA ILE A 186 -9.51 12.93 -13.62
C ILE A 186 -9.21 12.49 -12.19
N ILE A 187 -8.22 11.62 -11.98
CA ILE A 187 -7.77 11.25 -10.63
C ILE A 187 -7.29 12.49 -9.88
N ASN A 188 -6.53 13.35 -10.53
CA ASN A 188 -6.08 14.60 -9.92
C ASN A 188 -7.27 15.55 -9.64
N TYR A 189 -8.21 15.68 -10.56
CA TYR A 189 -9.44 16.44 -10.36
C TYR A 189 -10.22 15.95 -9.14
N ILE A 190 -10.44 14.63 -8.99
CA ILE A 190 -11.12 14.03 -7.84
C ILE A 190 -10.40 14.40 -6.54
N LYS A 191 -9.06 14.33 -6.51
CA LYS A 191 -8.27 14.65 -5.32
C LYS A 191 -8.40 16.11 -4.89
N THR A 192 -8.36 17.03 -5.85
CA THR A 192 -8.45 18.47 -5.56
C THR A 192 -9.85 18.92 -5.17
N HIS A 193 -10.90 18.16 -5.56
CA HIS A 193 -12.30 18.47 -5.29
C HIS A 193 -12.97 17.46 -4.36
N ILE A 194 -12.17 16.71 -3.57
CA ILE A 194 -12.67 15.58 -2.77
C ILE A 194 -13.74 15.98 -1.74
N TYR A 195 -13.69 17.22 -1.26
CA TYR A 195 -14.65 17.77 -0.29
C TYR A 195 -15.91 18.35 -0.96
N GLU A 196 -15.97 18.37 -2.28
CA GLU A 196 -17.10 18.85 -3.04
C GLU A 196 -18.01 17.68 -3.46
N GLU A 197 -19.22 18.00 -3.93
CA GLU A 197 -20.09 17.01 -4.55
C GLU A 197 -19.58 16.70 -5.95
N ILE A 198 -19.08 15.48 -6.15
CA ILE A 198 -18.56 15.01 -7.44
C ILE A 198 -19.58 14.08 -8.08
N THR A 199 -19.98 14.42 -9.32
CA THR A 199 -20.89 13.60 -10.11
C THR A 199 -20.16 12.92 -11.28
N ILE A 200 -20.73 11.82 -11.77
CA ILE A 200 -20.16 11.09 -12.91
C ILE A 200 -20.19 11.95 -14.20
N GLU A 201 -21.19 12.81 -14.31
CA GLU A 201 -21.34 13.74 -15.42
C GLU A 201 -20.23 14.79 -15.46
N GLN A 202 -19.87 15.33 -14.30
CA GLN A 202 -18.74 16.26 -14.14
C GLN A 202 -17.43 15.58 -14.54
N LEU A 203 -17.16 14.38 -14.04
CA LEU A 203 -15.94 13.64 -14.35
C LEU A 203 -15.83 13.28 -15.85
N ALA A 204 -16.94 12.88 -16.46
CA ALA A 204 -16.98 12.58 -17.89
C ALA A 204 -16.74 13.84 -18.75
N LYS A 205 -17.32 14.98 -18.35
CA LYS A 205 -17.10 16.28 -18.99
C LYS A 205 -15.65 16.72 -18.89
N GLU A 206 -15.05 16.60 -17.70
CA GLU A 206 -13.65 16.95 -17.48
C GLU A 206 -12.69 16.05 -18.28
N ALA A 207 -13.05 14.78 -18.45
CA ALA A 207 -12.33 13.85 -19.33
C ALA A 207 -12.56 14.10 -20.83
N CYS A 208 -13.45 15.01 -21.21
CA CYS A 208 -13.90 15.22 -22.59
C CYS A 208 -14.43 13.94 -23.25
N LEU A 209 -15.16 13.11 -22.48
CA LEU A 209 -15.73 11.84 -22.93
C LEU A 209 -17.24 11.79 -22.66
N SER A 210 -17.94 10.92 -23.42
CA SER A 210 -19.30 10.54 -23.03
C SER A 210 -19.25 9.74 -21.72
N LYS A 211 -20.33 9.79 -20.92
CA LYS A 211 -20.44 9.10 -19.64
C LYS A 211 -20.08 7.61 -19.73
N ASP A 212 -20.65 6.90 -20.68
CA ASP A 212 -20.43 5.46 -20.84
C ASP A 212 -18.99 5.14 -21.28
N HIS A 213 -18.43 5.97 -22.15
CA HIS A 213 -17.03 5.82 -22.58
C HIS A 213 -16.08 6.10 -21.42
N PHE A 214 -16.33 7.15 -20.64
CA PHE A 214 -15.54 7.48 -19.47
C PHE A 214 -15.56 6.35 -18.43
N ILE A 215 -16.75 5.83 -18.06
CA ILE A 215 -16.88 4.72 -17.10
C ILE A 215 -16.07 3.51 -17.57
N ARG A 216 -16.14 3.18 -18.87
CA ARG A 216 -15.41 2.05 -19.44
C ARG A 216 -13.89 2.27 -19.38
N CYS A 217 -13.40 3.44 -19.83
CA CYS A 217 -11.97 3.78 -19.79
C CYS A 217 -11.44 3.82 -18.37
N PHE A 218 -12.18 4.43 -17.44
CA PHE A 218 -11.79 4.52 -16.04
C PHE A 218 -11.74 3.13 -15.41
N ARG A 219 -12.77 2.29 -15.63
CA ARG A 219 -12.81 0.92 -15.12
C ARG A 219 -11.69 0.06 -15.70
N GLN A 220 -11.34 0.23 -16.96
CA GLN A 220 -10.21 -0.46 -17.59
C GLN A 220 -8.87 -0.03 -16.98
N ALA A 221 -8.71 1.26 -16.64
CA ALA A 221 -7.49 1.82 -16.09
C ALA A 221 -7.37 1.58 -14.57
N MET A 222 -8.48 1.65 -13.82
CA MET A 222 -8.49 1.65 -12.35
C MET A 222 -9.08 0.37 -11.76
N HIS A 223 -9.59 -0.56 -12.58
CA HIS A 223 -10.27 -1.81 -12.19
C HIS A 223 -11.50 -1.64 -11.30
N GLU A 224 -12.00 -0.39 -11.17
CA GLU A 224 -13.21 -0.04 -10.45
C GLU A 224 -13.94 1.14 -11.13
N THR A 225 -15.20 1.35 -10.77
CA THR A 225 -15.96 2.47 -11.37
C THR A 225 -15.55 3.81 -10.76
N PRO A 226 -15.70 4.95 -11.50
CA PRO A 226 -15.34 6.27 -11.02
C PRO A 226 -16.00 6.63 -9.68
N MET A 227 -17.29 6.33 -9.53
CA MET A 227 -18.02 6.69 -8.29
C MET A 227 -17.61 5.82 -7.10
N VAL A 228 -17.26 4.55 -7.32
CA VAL A 228 -16.67 3.70 -6.26
C VAL A 228 -15.32 4.26 -5.83
N TYR A 229 -14.50 4.71 -6.79
CA TYR A 229 -13.23 5.37 -6.50
C TYR A 229 -13.43 6.65 -5.67
N VAL A 230 -14.35 7.54 -6.09
CA VAL A 230 -14.70 8.79 -5.37
C VAL A 230 -15.17 8.48 -3.94
N THR A 231 -16.10 7.53 -3.78
CA THR A 231 -16.63 7.18 -2.46
C THR A 231 -15.53 6.70 -1.51
N LYS A 232 -14.62 5.86 -2.00
CA LYS A 232 -13.49 5.40 -1.20
C LYS A 232 -12.60 6.56 -0.74
N ARG A 233 -12.31 7.51 -1.63
CA ARG A 233 -11.47 8.68 -1.29
C ARG A 233 -12.13 9.68 -0.35
N LYS A 234 -13.46 9.75 -0.33
CA LYS A 234 -14.22 10.59 0.63
C LYS A 234 -14.26 10.00 2.04
N ILE A 235 -14.08 8.70 2.17
CA ILE A 235 -14.10 7.99 3.46
C ILE A 235 -12.69 7.97 4.09
N GLU A 236 -11.66 8.26 3.32
CA GLU A 236 -10.27 8.45 3.75
C GLU A 236 -10.03 9.85 4.35
#